data_55d1cf598a606e8dbb18568c5867b3aa
#
_entry.id   55d1cf598a606e8dbb18568c5867b3aa
#
_cell.length_a   1.000
_cell.length_b   1.000
_cell.length_c   1.000
_cell.angle_alpha   90.00
_cell.angle_beta   90.00
_cell.angle_gamma   90.00
#
_symmetry.space_group_name_H-M   'P 1'
#
loop_
_entity.id
_entity.type
_entity.pdbx_description
1 polymer ?
#
loop_
_entity_poly.entity_id
_entity_poly.type
_entity_poly.pdbx_seq_one_letter_code
_entity_poly.pdbx_strand_id
1 'polypeptide(L)'
;MSKLFLASYFSDVASLFPDFAGNDCAGKRVVFIPTASLLEKVTFYVGADKKALQKLGMVVEDLEITNMSNEEIEKSIAYADYVFVSGGNTFFLLQELRRKGVDNMIIEHINNGKLYIGSSAGSAILAKDIGYIKYMDSLDAAPDLNGNFSALSVVDFCIVPHLTNFPFKKIAEKTVKEFSGTLNIRAISNNQVIIVDGEKVETLTAKGKK
;
A
#
# COMPACT_ATOMS: atom_id res chain seq x y z
N MET A 1 18.22 -3.58 -3.91
CA MET A 1 17.79 -3.51 -2.49
C MET A 1 16.39 -2.89 -2.46
N SER A 2 15.46 -3.48 -1.72
CA SER A 2 14.07 -2.98 -1.65
C SER A 2 14.02 -1.61 -0.98
N LYS A 3 13.24 -0.68 -1.55
CA LYS A 3 12.99 0.65 -0.99
C LYS A 3 11.49 0.89 -0.88
N LEU A 4 10.94 0.75 0.33
CA LEU A 4 9.50 0.70 0.56
C LEU A 4 9.08 1.75 1.60
N PHE A 5 8.00 2.47 1.32
CA PHE A 5 7.37 3.44 2.22
C PHE A 5 5.93 2.97 2.49
N LEU A 6 5.71 2.30 3.62
CA LEU A 6 4.50 1.55 3.93
C LEU A 6 3.68 2.27 5.00
N ALA A 7 2.76 3.12 4.56
CA ALA A 7 1.93 3.95 5.42
C ALA A 7 0.62 3.26 5.82
N SER A 8 0.09 3.62 6.97
CA SER A 8 -1.32 3.38 7.30
C SER A 8 -2.22 4.33 6.51
N TYR A 9 -1.83 5.61 6.47
CA TYR A 9 -2.49 6.65 5.68
C TYR A 9 -1.44 7.63 5.15
N PHE A 10 -1.15 7.56 3.84
CA PHE A 10 -0.01 8.28 3.27
C PHE A 10 -0.09 9.79 3.47
N SER A 11 -1.26 10.40 3.27
CA SER A 11 -1.40 11.86 3.37
C SER A 11 -1.04 12.43 4.75
N ASP A 12 -1.11 11.63 5.81
CA ASP A 12 -0.74 12.05 7.17
C ASP A 12 0.76 11.96 7.44
N VAL A 13 1.47 11.12 6.69
CA VAL A 13 2.92 10.89 6.81
C VAL A 13 3.72 11.40 5.63
N ALA A 14 3.08 12.03 4.65
CA ALA A 14 3.72 12.48 3.40
C ALA A 14 4.90 13.41 3.63
N SER A 15 4.92 14.18 4.74
CA SER A 15 6.04 15.04 5.11
C SER A 15 7.35 14.30 5.42
N LEU A 16 7.27 12.99 5.71
CA LEU A 16 8.43 12.14 5.97
C LEU A 16 9.02 11.53 4.68
N PHE A 17 8.26 11.57 3.59
CA PHE A 17 8.62 10.91 2.34
C PHE A 17 9.86 11.52 1.66
N PRO A 18 10.03 12.86 1.57
CA PRO A 18 11.21 13.46 0.91
C PRO A 18 12.53 12.97 1.50
N ASP A 19 12.67 12.94 2.82
CA ASP A 19 13.90 12.49 3.47
C ASP A 19 14.21 11.03 3.11
N PHE A 20 13.19 10.17 3.08
CA PHE A 20 13.32 8.77 2.68
C PHE A 20 13.64 8.60 1.20
N ALA A 21 13.06 9.43 0.33
CA ALA A 21 13.31 9.43 -1.11
C ALA A 21 14.64 10.10 -1.51
N GLY A 22 15.41 10.60 -0.56
CA GLY A 22 16.68 11.31 -0.83
C GLY A 22 16.46 12.74 -1.35
N ASN A 23 15.36 13.38 -0.97
CA ASN A 23 14.92 14.72 -1.40
C ASN A 23 14.75 14.89 -2.92
N ASP A 24 14.55 13.78 -3.64
CA ASP A 24 14.37 13.74 -5.09
C ASP A 24 12.92 13.39 -5.46
N CYS A 25 11.98 14.29 -5.14
CA CYS A 25 10.55 14.09 -5.41
C CYS A 25 10.06 14.89 -6.61
N ALA A 26 10.60 16.10 -6.83
CA ALA A 26 10.09 17.02 -7.83
C ALA A 26 10.27 16.47 -9.25
N GLY A 27 9.16 16.43 -10.02
CA GLY A 27 9.15 15.93 -11.39
C GLY A 27 9.16 14.41 -11.53
N LYS A 28 9.29 13.65 -10.42
CA LYS A 28 9.21 12.18 -10.44
C LYS A 28 7.83 11.71 -10.86
N ARG A 29 7.79 10.70 -11.73
CA ARG A 29 6.56 10.07 -12.19
C ARG A 29 6.12 8.99 -11.21
N VAL A 30 4.92 9.16 -10.69
CA VAL A 30 4.27 8.19 -9.81
C VAL A 30 3.11 7.56 -10.54
N VAL A 31 3.17 6.25 -10.76
CA VAL A 31 2.00 5.47 -11.17
C VAL A 31 1.18 5.20 -9.91
N PHE A 32 -0.07 5.71 -9.92
CA PHE A 32 -1.01 5.65 -8.81
C PHE A 32 -2.09 4.60 -9.09
N ILE A 33 -2.09 3.51 -8.32
CA ILE A 33 -3.03 2.38 -8.47
C ILE A 33 -4.14 2.51 -7.42
N PRO A 34 -5.35 3.02 -7.79
CA PRO A 34 -6.47 3.22 -6.87
C PRO A 34 -7.37 1.99 -6.73
N THR A 35 -7.05 0.91 -7.40
CA THR A 35 -7.92 -0.27 -7.63
C THR A 35 -8.57 -0.80 -6.35
N ALA A 36 -7.85 -0.86 -5.21
CA ALA A 36 -8.40 -1.31 -3.94
C ALA A 36 -9.69 -0.57 -3.52
N SER A 37 -9.85 0.68 -3.96
CA SER A 37 -10.93 1.58 -3.56
C SER A 37 -12.19 1.50 -4.42
N LEU A 38 -12.17 0.75 -5.54
CA LEU A 38 -13.27 0.76 -6.53
C LEU A 38 -14.62 0.31 -5.97
N LEU A 39 -14.63 -0.58 -5.00
CA LEU A 39 -15.84 -1.09 -4.37
C LEU A 39 -16.21 -0.33 -3.09
N GLU A 40 -15.40 0.67 -2.70
CA GLU A 40 -15.62 1.43 -1.48
C GLU A 40 -16.60 2.58 -1.71
N LYS A 41 -17.54 2.76 -0.75
CA LYS A 41 -18.50 3.87 -0.78
C LYS A 41 -17.85 5.21 -0.43
N VAL A 42 -16.74 5.18 0.29
CA VAL A 42 -16.03 6.36 0.81
C VAL A 42 -14.60 6.32 0.29
N THR A 43 -14.23 7.27 -0.57
CA THR A 43 -12.94 7.27 -1.28
C THR A 43 -12.17 8.59 -1.15
N PHE A 44 -12.54 9.48 -0.21
CA PHE A 44 -11.87 10.77 -0.04
C PHE A 44 -10.36 10.65 0.24
N TYR A 45 -9.94 9.54 0.86
CA TYR A 45 -8.54 9.25 1.17
C TYR A 45 -7.69 9.06 -0.10
N VAL A 46 -8.26 8.50 -1.17
CA VAL A 46 -7.58 8.37 -2.47
C VAL A 46 -7.19 9.73 -3.02
N GLY A 47 -8.15 10.68 -2.99
CA GLY A 47 -7.88 12.05 -3.44
C GLY A 47 -6.91 12.80 -2.52
N ALA A 48 -6.92 12.50 -1.20
CA ALA A 48 -5.99 13.10 -0.25
C ALA A 48 -4.55 12.60 -0.49
N ASP A 49 -4.35 11.30 -0.69
CA ASP A 49 -3.05 10.72 -1.00
C ASP A 49 -2.48 11.27 -2.33
N LYS A 50 -3.31 11.35 -3.37
CA LYS A 50 -2.91 11.94 -4.65
C LYS A 50 -2.49 13.41 -4.52
N LYS A 51 -3.28 14.21 -3.81
CA LYS A 51 -2.92 15.61 -3.53
C LYS A 51 -1.64 15.74 -2.73
N ALA A 52 -1.37 14.81 -1.81
CA ALA A 52 -0.13 14.80 -1.04
C ALA A 52 1.09 14.55 -1.93
N LEU A 53 1.03 13.58 -2.85
CA LEU A 53 2.07 13.34 -3.85
C LEU A 53 2.32 14.56 -4.75
N GLN A 54 1.24 15.18 -5.25
CA GLN A 54 1.32 16.39 -6.07
C GLN A 54 1.95 17.58 -5.33
N LYS A 55 1.66 17.73 -4.02
CA LYS A 55 2.28 18.78 -3.18
C LYS A 55 3.79 18.55 -2.98
N LEU A 56 4.27 17.33 -3.09
CA LEU A 56 5.69 16.99 -3.09
C LEU A 56 6.35 17.24 -4.46
N GLY A 57 5.60 17.76 -5.45
CA GLY A 57 6.10 18.09 -6.79
C GLY A 57 6.11 16.91 -7.75
N MET A 58 5.50 15.78 -7.41
CA MET A 58 5.47 14.60 -8.26
C MET A 58 4.41 14.72 -9.37
N VAL A 59 4.66 14.07 -10.49
CA VAL A 59 3.71 13.88 -11.59
C VAL A 59 2.97 12.57 -11.36
N VAL A 60 1.67 12.67 -11.01
CA VAL A 60 0.85 11.51 -10.65
C VAL A 60 0.03 11.07 -11.86
N GLU A 61 0.22 9.83 -12.28
CA GLU A 61 -0.51 9.16 -13.37
C GLU A 61 -1.42 8.09 -12.78
N ASP A 62 -2.73 8.19 -13.02
CA ASP A 62 -3.69 7.19 -12.57
C ASP A 62 -3.57 5.91 -13.40
N LEU A 63 -3.44 4.77 -12.72
CA LEU A 63 -3.42 3.45 -13.32
C LEU A 63 -4.52 2.58 -12.69
N GLU A 64 -5.75 2.70 -13.21
CA GLU A 64 -6.85 1.83 -12.81
C GLU A 64 -6.79 0.55 -13.64
N ILE A 65 -6.24 -0.52 -13.05
CA ILE A 65 -5.83 -1.73 -13.75
C ILE A 65 -6.98 -2.59 -14.27
N THR A 66 -8.21 -2.46 -13.74
CA THR A 66 -9.32 -3.34 -14.12
C THR A 66 -9.77 -3.13 -15.56
N ASN A 67 -9.66 -1.89 -16.06
CA ASN A 67 -10.15 -1.46 -17.36
C ASN A 67 -9.06 -1.26 -18.42
N MET A 68 -7.77 -1.42 -18.08
CA MET A 68 -6.65 -1.23 -18.98
C MET A 68 -6.15 -2.57 -19.55
N SER A 69 -5.53 -2.52 -20.71
CA SER A 69 -4.80 -3.67 -21.26
C SER A 69 -3.51 -3.95 -20.49
N ASN A 70 -3.05 -5.18 -20.49
CA ASN A 70 -1.80 -5.53 -19.81
C ASN A 70 -0.59 -4.78 -20.40
N GLU A 71 -0.58 -4.52 -21.71
CA GLU A 71 0.48 -3.77 -22.38
C GLU A 71 0.55 -2.31 -21.89
N GLU A 72 -0.61 -1.64 -21.74
CA GLU A 72 -0.67 -0.28 -21.18
C GLU A 72 -0.19 -0.23 -19.74
N ILE A 73 -0.60 -1.22 -18.92
CA ILE A 73 -0.20 -1.34 -17.52
C ILE A 73 1.32 -1.52 -17.42
N GLU A 74 1.86 -2.50 -18.15
CA GLU A 74 3.29 -2.80 -18.17
C GLU A 74 4.11 -1.58 -18.56
N LYS A 75 3.71 -0.88 -19.64
CA LYS A 75 4.36 0.34 -20.09
C LYS A 75 4.35 1.42 -19.00
N SER A 76 3.19 1.68 -18.37
CA SER A 76 3.09 2.70 -17.32
C SER A 76 4.01 2.38 -16.13
N ILE A 77 4.01 1.13 -15.64
CA ILE A 77 4.85 0.71 -14.52
C ILE A 77 6.35 0.76 -14.89
N ALA A 78 6.71 0.35 -16.10
CA ALA A 78 8.11 0.38 -16.56
C ALA A 78 8.69 1.80 -16.57
N TYR A 79 7.90 2.80 -17.00
CA TYR A 79 8.32 4.20 -17.06
C TYR A 79 8.18 4.96 -15.73
N ALA A 80 7.57 4.36 -14.71
CA ALA A 80 7.41 4.98 -13.40
C ALA A 80 8.75 5.08 -12.66
N ASP A 81 8.97 6.21 -11.99
CA ASP A 81 10.01 6.34 -10.97
C ASP A 81 9.55 5.65 -9.69
N TYR A 82 8.27 5.83 -9.31
CA TYR A 82 7.64 5.27 -8.13
C TYR A 82 6.31 4.61 -8.47
N VAL A 83 5.99 3.52 -7.79
CA VAL A 83 4.66 2.90 -7.81
C VAL A 83 3.98 3.20 -6.48
N PHE A 84 2.78 3.75 -6.53
CA PHE A 84 1.91 3.99 -5.37
C PHE A 84 0.67 3.09 -5.45
N VAL A 85 0.42 2.29 -4.42
CA VAL A 85 -0.81 1.50 -4.28
C VAL A 85 -1.65 2.05 -3.14
N SER A 86 -2.87 2.46 -3.46
CA SER A 86 -3.81 3.11 -2.55
C SER A 86 -4.47 2.12 -1.58
N GLY A 87 -5.18 2.68 -0.59
CA GLY A 87 -6.06 1.94 0.32
C GLY A 87 -7.38 1.52 -0.32
N GLY A 88 -8.14 0.71 0.41
CA GLY A 88 -9.42 0.12 0.06
C GLY A 88 -9.46 -1.33 0.51
N ASN A 89 -10.21 -2.20 -0.20
CA ASN A 89 -10.30 -3.60 0.13
C ASN A 89 -9.07 -4.38 -0.35
N THR A 90 -8.34 -4.98 0.59
CA THR A 90 -7.08 -5.69 0.31
C THR A 90 -7.29 -6.99 -0.47
N PHE A 91 -8.41 -7.70 -0.24
CA PHE A 91 -8.71 -8.93 -0.98
C PHE A 91 -9.07 -8.63 -2.43
N PHE A 92 -9.90 -7.61 -2.66
CA PHE A 92 -10.21 -7.16 -4.01
C PHE A 92 -8.95 -6.70 -4.76
N LEU A 93 -8.08 -5.96 -4.09
CA LEU A 93 -6.78 -5.56 -4.65
C LEU A 93 -5.97 -6.80 -5.09
N LEU A 94 -5.81 -7.80 -4.22
CA LEU A 94 -5.07 -9.03 -4.54
C LEU A 94 -5.65 -9.74 -5.75
N GLN A 95 -6.98 -9.90 -5.80
CA GLN A 95 -7.67 -10.53 -6.93
C GLN A 95 -7.36 -9.82 -8.25
N GLU A 96 -7.49 -8.50 -8.28
CA GLU A 96 -7.29 -7.72 -9.50
C GLU A 96 -5.82 -7.66 -9.94
N LEU A 97 -4.89 -7.54 -8.99
CA LEU A 97 -3.46 -7.61 -9.27
C LEU A 97 -3.11 -8.94 -9.94
N ARG A 98 -3.58 -10.07 -9.40
CA ARG A 98 -3.34 -11.42 -9.97
C ARG A 98 -4.01 -11.58 -11.33
N ARG A 99 -5.26 -11.14 -11.48
CA ARG A 99 -6.01 -11.24 -12.73
C ARG A 99 -5.29 -10.55 -13.89
N LYS A 100 -4.58 -9.48 -13.60
CA LYS A 100 -3.84 -8.67 -14.58
C LYS A 100 -2.34 -8.96 -14.61
N GLY A 101 -1.81 -9.82 -13.72
CA GLY A 101 -0.37 -10.07 -13.58
C GLY A 101 0.43 -8.88 -13.04
N VAL A 102 -0.25 -7.89 -12.46
CA VAL A 102 0.37 -6.65 -11.93
C VAL A 102 1.13 -6.91 -10.64
N ASP A 103 0.77 -7.94 -9.89
CA ASP A 103 1.52 -8.43 -8.72
C ASP A 103 2.99 -8.69 -9.09
N ASN A 104 3.25 -9.42 -10.17
CA ASN A 104 4.61 -9.69 -10.65
C ASN A 104 5.31 -8.41 -11.15
N MET A 105 4.60 -7.51 -11.81
CA MET A 105 5.16 -6.22 -12.28
C MET A 105 5.59 -5.33 -11.11
N ILE A 106 4.82 -5.30 -10.02
CA ILE A 106 5.17 -4.58 -8.80
C ILE A 106 6.40 -5.21 -8.13
N ILE A 107 6.44 -6.55 -8.01
CA ILE A 107 7.59 -7.27 -7.46
C ILE A 107 8.85 -6.97 -8.27
N GLU A 108 8.76 -6.98 -9.59
CA GLU A 108 9.88 -6.65 -10.47
C GLU A 108 10.33 -5.20 -10.31
N HIS A 109 9.39 -4.24 -10.24
CA HIS A 109 9.69 -2.83 -9.97
C HIS A 109 10.51 -2.67 -8.68
N ILE A 110 10.10 -3.35 -7.60
CA ILE A 110 10.80 -3.31 -6.31
C ILE A 110 12.18 -3.99 -6.41
N ASN A 111 12.29 -5.15 -7.07
CA ASN A 111 13.53 -5.89 -7.23
C ASN A 111 14.56 -5.13 -8.07
N ASN A 112 14.10 -4.29 -9.00
CA ASN A 112 14.94 -3.37 -9.76
C ASN A 112 15.40 -2.14 -8.94
N GLY A 113 15.13 -2.12 -7.63
CA GLY A 113 15.56 -1.07 -6.71
C GLY A 113 14.75 0.21 -6.80
N LYS A 114 13.61 0.18 -7.51
CA LYS A 114 12.69 1.32 -7.60
C LYS A 114 11.82 1.39 -6.35
N LEU A 115 11.41 2.60 -5.97
CA LEU A 115 10.68 2.87 -4.75
C LEU A 115 9.19 2.51 -4.89
N TYR A 116 8.68 1.79 -3.89
CA TYR A 116 7.26 1.47 -3.74
C TYR A 116 6.65 2.24 -2.57
N ILE A 117 5.44 2.74 -2.75
CA ILE A 117 4.66 3.45 -1.74
C ILE A 117 3.34 2.72 -1.55
N GLY A 118 3.07 2.25 -0.34
CA GLY A 118 1.79 1.66 0.03
C GLY A 118 1.02 2.55 1.01
N SER A 119 -0.30 2.59 0.85
CA SER A 119 -1.23 3.22 1.80
C SER A 119 -2.29 2.19 2.19
N SER A 120 -2.42 1.86 3.49
CA SER A 120 -3.37 0.87 4.03
C SER A 120 -3.31 -0.48 3.31
N ALA A 121 -4.30 -0.84 2.47
CA ALA A 121 -4.31 -2.07 1.66
C ALA A 121 -3.04 -2.20 0.81
N GLY A 122 -2.56 -1.10 0.21
CA GLY A 122 -1.31 -1.07 -0.54
C GLY A 122 -0.07 -1.39 0.30
N SER A 123 -0.11 -1.14 1.61
CA SER A 123 0.96 -1.58 2.53
C SER A 123 0.80 -3.05 2.92
N ALA A 124 -0.42 -3.49 3.22
CA ALA A 124 -0.72 -4.84 3.68
C ALA A 124 -0.46 -5.92 2.61
N ILE A 125 -0.67 -5.58 1.32
CA ILE A 125 -0.54 -6.52 0.19
C ILE A 125 0.87 -7.07 0.02
N LEU A 126 1.90 -6.40 0.56
CA LEU A 126 3.29 -6.85 0.47
C LEU A 126 3.65 -8.02 1.39
N ALA A 127 2.79 -8.37 2.34
CA ALA A 127 2.95 -9.53 3.21
C ALA A 127 2.96 -10.85 2.41
N LYS A 128 3.40 -11.93 3.04
CA LYS A 128 3.36 -13.27 2.44
C LYS A 128 1.93 -13.76 2.24
N ASP A 129 1.03 -13.46 3.17
CA ASP A 129 -0.38 -13.86 3.15
C ASP A 129 -1.21 -12.77 3.82
N ILE A 130 -2.38 -12.45 3.24
CA ILE A 130 -3.27 -11.40 3.74
C ILE A 130 -4.50 -11.93 4.49
N GLY A 131 -4.59 -13.22 4.77
CA GLY A 131 -5.74 -13.81 5.49
C GLY A 131 -5.98 -13.21 6.89
N TYR A 132 -4.95 -12.58 7.49
CA TYR A 132 -5.08 -11.88 8.77
C TYR A 132 -5.95 -10.61 8.69
N ILE A 133 -6.13 -10.01 7.50
CA ILE A 133 -6.95 -8.80 7.28
C ILE A 133 -8.47 -9.09 7.28
N LYS A 134 -8.89 -10.34 7.36
CA LYS A 134 -10.31 -10.78 7.25
C LYS A 134 -11.30 -10.07 8.20
N TYR A 135 -10.82 -9.44 9.25
CA TYR A 135 -11.67 -8.64 10.14
C TYR A 135 -11.79 -7.18 9.69
N MET A 136 -10.86 -6.71 8.86
CA MET A 136 -10.82 -5.33 8.42
C MET A 136 -11.52 -5.15 7.07
N ASP A 137 -11.36 -6.13 6.17
CA ASP A 137 -11.88 -6.11 4.81
C ASP A 137 -12.85 -7.28 4.54
N SER A 138 -13.87 -7.06 3.70
CA SER A 138 -14.81 -8.09 3.30
C SER A 138 -14.19 -9.00 2.24
N LEU A 139 -14.32 -10.32 2.45
CA LEU A 139 -13.95 -11.34 1.48
C LEU A 139 -14.93 -11.41 0.29
N ASP A 140 -16.17 -10.96 0.48
CA ASP A 140 -17.21 -10.98 -0.57
C ASP A 140 -16.82 -10.12 -1.78
N ALA A 141 -15.89 -9.18 -1.58
CA ALA A 141 -15.35 -8.34 -2.64
C ALA A 141 -14.42 -9.10 -3.62
N ALA A 142 -13.96 -10.30 -3.27
CA ALA A 142 -12.94 -11.04 -4.02
C ALA A 142 -13.26 -12.55 -4.11
N PRO A 143 -14.39 -12.95 -4.72
CA PRO A 143 -14.83 -14.34 -4.77
C PRO A 143 -13.83 -15.26 -5.51
N ASP A 144 -13.08 -14.73 -6.50
CA ASP A 144 -12.18 -15.54 -7.32
C ASP A 144 -10.88 -15.92 -6.60
N LEU A 145 -10.61 -15.37 -5.42
CA LEU A 145 -9.46 -15.82 -4.61
C LEU A 145 -9.62 -17.25 -4.10
N ASN A 146 -10.85 -17.74 -3.96
CA ASN A 146 -11.15 -19.13 -3.56
C ASN A 146 -10.37 -19.58 -2.30
N GLY A 147 -10.19 -18.69 -1.33
CA GLY A 147 -9.45 -18.95 -0.09
C GLY A 147 -7.91 -18.92 -0.22
N ASN A 148 -7.37 -18.60 -1.39
CA ASN A 148 -5.94 -18.41 -1.58
C ASN A 148 -5.55 -16.94 -1.33
N PHE A 149 -5.05 -16.64 -0.13
CA PHE A 149 -4.67 -15.31 0.33
C PHE A 149 -3.16 -15.05 0.27
N SER A 150 -2.36 -15.94 -0.36
CA SER A 150 -0.95 -15.67 -0.59
C SER A 150 -0.82 -14.32 -1.31
N ALA A 151 0.07 -13.45 -0.89
CA ALA A 151 0.18 -12.11 -1.45
C ALA A 151 1.56 -11.87 -2.07
N LEU A 152 2.05 -10.64 -2.15
CA LEU A 152 3.26 -10.35 -2.91
C LEU A 152 4.55 -10.89 -2.27
N SER A 153 4.54 -11.23 -0.99
CA SER A 153 5.68 -11.84 -0.27
C SER A 153 6.98 -11.02 -0.35
N VAL A 154 6.86 -9.70 -0.35
CA VAL A 154 8.01 -8.77 -0.41
C VAL A 154 8.60 -8.51 0.97
N VAL A 155 7.78 -8.58 2.02
CA VAL A 155 8.19 -8.42 3.40
C VAL A 155 7.83 -9.65 4.24
N ASP A 156 8.55 -9.88 5.33
CA ASP A 156 8.36 -11.02 6.25
C ASP A 156 7.46 -10.71 7.45
N PHE A 157 6.77 -9.57 7.40
CA PHE A 157 5.85 -9.11 8.43
C PHE A 157 4.48 -8.75 7.86
N CYS A 158 3.47 -8.73 8.75
CA CYS A 158 2.09 -8.41 8.44
C CYS A 158 1.75 -7.02 8.98
N ILE A 159 1.35 -6.10 8.10
CA ILE A 159 0.99 -4.73 8.51
C ILE A 159 -0.47 -4.67 8.88
N VAL A 160 -0.77 -4.22 10.10
CA VAL A 160 -2.14 -3.87 10.52
C VAL A 160 -2.25 -2.34 10.54
N PRO A 161 -2.90 -1.73 9.54
CA PRO A 161 -3.07 -0.28 9.49
C PRO A 161 -4.14 0.21 10.48
N HIS A 162 -4.22 1.52 10.67
CA HIS A 162 -5.28 2.22 11.41
C HIS A 162 -5.38 1.85 12.91
N LEU A 163 -4.31 1.30 13.50
CA LEU A 163 -4.25 1.07 14.94
C LEU A 163 -4.55 2.38 15.68
N THR A 164 -5.49 2.38 16.62
CA THR A 164 -5.96 3.56 17.38
C THR A 164 -6.80 4.58 16.59
N ASN A 165 -7.00 4.43 15.29
CA ASN A 165 -7.73 5.42 14.48
C ASN A 165 -9.19 5.00 14.21
N PHE A 166 -10.12 5.93 14.48
CA PHE A 166 -11.52 5.78 14.09
C PHE A 166 -11.65 5.79 12.56
N PRO A 167 -12.54 4.94 11.99
CA PRO A 167 -13.44 3.96 12.61
C PRO A 167 -12.82 2.59 12.88
N PHE A 168 -11.58 2.34 12.45
CA PHE A 168 -10.95 1.02 12.41
C PHE A 168 -10.34 0.55 13.73
N LYS A 169 -10.23 1.41 14.76
CA LYS A 169 -9.55 1.13 16.01
C LYS A 169 -9.86 -0.25 16.59
N LYS A 170 -11.15 -0.53 16.82
CA LYS A 170 -11.57 -1.80 17.46
C LYS A 170 -11.23 -3.03 16.62
N ILE A 171 -11.35 -2.89 15.29
CA ILE A 171 -11.08 -3.98 14.36
C ILE A 171 -9.57 -4.23 14.23
N ALA A 172 -8.77 -3.18 14.17
CA ALA A 172 -7.32 -3.27 14.16
C ALA A 172 -6.79 -3.90 15.46
N GLU A 173 -7.28 -3.46 16.63
CA GLU A 173 -6.94 -4.05 17.93
C GLU A 173 -7.32 -5.55 18.01
N LYS A 174 -8.51 -5.92 17.47
CA LYS A 174 -8.92 -7.32 17.38
C LYS A 174 -7.97 -8.13 16.49
N THR A 175 -7.61 -7.62 15.32
CA THR A 175 -6.68 -8.28 14.39
C THR A 175 -5.32 -8.50 15.05
N VAL A 176 -4.77 -7.48 15.71
CA VAL A 176 -3.51 -7.61 16.45
C VAL A 176 -3.61 -8.67 17.52
N LYS A 177 -4.66 -8.64 18.37
CA LYS A 177 -4.86 -9.61 19.44
C LYS A 177 -4.94 -11.05 18.95
N GLU A 178 -5.63 -11.26 17.83
CA GLU A 178 -5.84 -12.60 17.27
C GLU A 178 -4.56 -13.19 16.68
N PHE A 179 -3.77 -12.38 15.97
CA PHE A 179 -2.68 -12.90 15.15
C PHE A 179 -1.27 -12.66 15.70
N SER A 180 -1.08 -11.79 16.71
CA SER A 180 0.27 -11.47 17.20
C SER A 180 1.03 -12.65 17.83
N GLY A 181 0.34 -13.71 18.24
CA GLY A 181 0.97 -14.93 18.74
C GLY A 181 1.50 -15.87 17.67
N THR A 182 1.09 -15.69 16.40
CA THR A 182 1.39 -16.60 15.28
C THR A 182 2.05 -15.92 14.09
N LEU A 183 1.85 -14.61 13.93
CA LEU A 183 2.37 -13.82 12.83
C LEU A 183 3.26 -12.68 13.34
N ASN A 184 4.24 -12.29 12.53
CA ASN A 184 5.06 -11.10 12.76
C ASN A 184 4.24 -9.85 12.44
N ILE A 185 3.39 -9.41 13.38
CA ILE A 185 2.50 -8.25 13.19
C ILE A 185 3.26 -6.95 13.46
N ARG A 186 3.16 -6.01 12.53
CA ARG A 186 3.54 -4.61 12.68
C ARG A 186 2.31 -3.72 12.55
N ALA A 187 1.76 -3.30 13.68
CA ALA A 187 0.57 -2.45 13.71
C ALA A 187 0.99 -0.97 13.77
N ILE A 188 0.38 -0.15 12.89
CA ILE A 188 0.69 1.27 12.77
C ILE A 188 -0.58 2.13 12.77
N SER A 189 -0.49 3.32 13.37
CA SER A 189 -1.54 4.35 13.32
C SER A 189 -1.39 5.26 12.10
N ASN A 190 -2.38 6.10 11.81
CA ASN A 190 -2.40 6.92 10.59
C ASN A 190 -1.21 7.89 10.46
N ASN A 191 -0.64 8.32 11.59
CA ASN A 191 0.55 9.17 11.61
C ASN A 191 1.87 8.39 11.60
N GLN A 192 1.84 7.09 11.33
CA GLN A 192 3.01 6.23 11.29
C GLN A 192 3.21 5.60 9.91
N VAL A 193 4.48 5.33 9.61
CA VAL A 193 4.93 4.66 8.40
C VAL A 193 6.05 3.68 8.74
N ILE A 194 6.04 2.51 8.10
CA ILE A 194 7.18 1.60 8.12
C ILE A 194 7.99 1.87 6.87
N ILE A 195 9.27 2.18 7.04
CA ILE A 195 10.23 2.29 5.93
C ILE A 195 11.09 1.05 5.88
N VAL A 196 11.37 0.58 4.66
CA VAL A 196 12.32 -0.50 4.38
C VAL A 196 13.36 0.05 3.41
N ASP A 197 14.64 -0.01 3.77
CA ASP A 197 15.77 0.36 2.93
C ASP A 197 16.82 -0.77 3.00
N GLY A 198 16.76 -1.67 2.03
CA GLY A 198 17.50 -2.93 2.06
C GLY A 198 17.07 -3.79 3.26
N GLU A 199 18.01 -4.06 4.18
CA GLU A 199 17.74 -4.84 5.40
C GLU A 199 17.22 -3.99 6.57
N LYS A 200 17.30 -2.67 6.44
CA LYS A 200 16.87 -1.76 7.50
C LYS A 200 15.36 -1.58 7.47
N VAL A 201 14.70 -1.88 8.59
CA VAL A 201 13.24 -1.70 8.77
C VAL A 201 12.99 -0.83 9.99
N GLU A 202 12.39 0.33 9.79
CA GLU A 202 12.09 1.29 10.86
C GLU A 202 10.65 1.76 10.81
N THR A 203 10.09 2.11 11.95
CA THR A 203 8.79 2.80 12.05
C THR A 203 9.04 4.27 12.40
N LEU A 204 8.58 5.15 11.52
CA LEU A 204 8.63 6.59 11.74
C LEU A 204 7.26 7.13 12.11
N THR A 205 7.25 8.23 12.89
CA THR A 205 6.01 8.90 13.31
C THR A 205 6.06 10.35 12.87
N ALA A 206 5.06 10.77 12.08
CA ALA A 206 4.91 12.17 11.71
C ALA A 206 4.46 13.00 12.92
N LYS A 207 5.02 14.20 13.06
CA LYS A 207 4.53 15.16 14.06
C LYS A 207 3.08 15.50 13.73
N GLY A 208 2.20 15.41 14.73
CA GLY A 208 0.78 15.73 14.55
C GLY A 208 0.61 17.12 13.91
N LYS A 209 -0.35 17.24 12.99
CA LYS A 209 -0.78 18.54 12.50
C LYS A 209 -1.32 19.32 13.71
N LYS A 210 -0.68 20.46 14.05
CA LYS A 210 -1.20 21.41 15.05
C LYS A 210 -2.48 22.05 14.57
#